data_9e9887da1482edd9ffb37080adf38763
#
_entry.id   9e9887da1482edd9ffb37080adf38763
#
_cell.length_a   1.000
_cell.length_b   1.000
_cell.length_c   1.000
_cell.angle_alpha   90.00
_cell.angle_beta   90.00
_cell.angle_gamma   90.00
#
_symmetry.space_group_name_H-M   'P 1'
#
loop_
_entity.id
_entity.type
_entity.pdbx_description
1 polymer ?
#
loop_
_entity_poly.entity_id
_entity_poly.type
_entity_poly.pdbx_seq_one_letter_code
_entity_poly.pdbx_strand_id
1 'polypeptide(L)'
;KKGGKNLELLYNRIDLSQFSNGRKIENIPTPLVLSVGNLVKEKNHECIIRAMKNLDAHCLIIGKGNDYERLQKIIEKEKLKNKIEIIDSIPHNKIQNYYKSASVFALAYDPELEGLPMPVIEAMASGLPIVIPFQKEGFSDGLENSVVFSERNSVEFHNNIKKILDNQNISHELSINCINKSKDFDEKIIEKREAEIYAKLIQKK
;
A
#
# COMPACT_ATOMS: atom_id res chain seq x y z
N LYS A 1 -27.46 -12.52 -7.97
CA LYS A 1 -26.27 -13.14 -8.61
C LYS A 1 -26.56 -13.36 -10.09
N LYS A 2 -26.24 -12.38 -10.96
CA LYS A 2 -26.11 -12.63 -12.40
C LYS A 2 -24.62 -12.77 -12.68
N GLY A 3 -24.08 -13.95 -12.41
CA GLY A 3 -22.70 -14.27 -12.74
C GLY A 3 -22.58 -14.42 -14.26
N GLY A 4 -21.68 -13.66 -14.89
CA GLY A 4 -21.27 -13.90 -16.26
C GLY A 4 -20.66 -15.31 -16.36
N LYS A 5 -20.90 -16.00 -17.47
CA LYS A 5 -20.19 -17.22 -17.83
C LYS A 5 -18.83 -16.78 -18.39
N ASN A 6 -17.72 -17.37 -17.93
CA ASN A 6 -16.34 -17.06 -18.34
C ASN A 6 -15.82 -15.71 -17.83
N LEU A 7 -15.72 -15.55 -16.52
CA LEU A 7 -14.99 -14.44 -15.90
C LEU A 7 -13.51 -14.80 -15.82
N GLU A 8 -12.67 -13.87 -16.23
CA GLU A 8 -11.20 -13.93 -16.05
C GLU A 8 -10.77 -12.78 -15.18
N LEU A 9 -9.92 -13.05 -14.18
CA LEU A 9 -9.36 -12.04 -13.32
C LEU A 9 -8.10 -11.46 -13.97
N LEU A 10 -8.11 -10.14 -14.16
CA LEU A 10 -6.92 -9.35 -14.51
C LEU A 10 -6.64 -8.38 -13.37
N TYR A 11 -5.41 -8.41 -12.89
CA TYR A 11 -4.93 -7.46 -11.89
C TYR A 11 -4.59 -6.10 -12.51
N ASN A 12 -4.53 -5.08 -11.67
CA ASN A 12 -3.87 -3.84 -12.03
C ASN A 12 -2.41 -4.12 -12.38
N ARG A 13 -1.86 -3.35 -13.31
CA ARG A 13 -0.48 -3.51 -13.79
C ARG A 13 0.41 -2.38 -13.33
N ILE A 14 1.70 -2.68 -13.17
CA ILE A 14 2.71 -1.73 -12.74
C ILE A 14 4.00 -1.90 -13.54
N ASP A 15 4.68 -0.78 -13.84
CA ASP A 15 6.07 -0.81 -14.30
C ASP A 15 6.99 -1.10 -13.10
N LEU A 16 7.40 -2.36 -12.96
CA LEU A 16 8.30 -2.78 -11.88
C LEU A 16 9.63 -2.02 -11.90
N SER A 17 10.13 -1.64 -13.09
CA SER A 17 11.41 -0.97 -13.22
C SER A 17 11.40 0.41 -12.58
N GLN A 18 10.28 1.13 -12.67
CA GLN A 18 10.11 2.44 -12.03
C GLN A 18 10.28 2.34 -10.51
N PHE A 19 9.65 1.35 -9.88
CA PHE A 19 9.62 1.25 -8.41
C PHE A 19 10.86 0.56 -7.83
N SER A 20 11.49 -0.37 -8.57
CA SER A 20 12.76 -0.98 -8.15
C SER A 20 13.94 0.00 -8.19
N ASN A 21 13.91 0.97 -9.08
CA ASN A 21 14.97 1.96 -9.31
C ASN A 21 14.84 3.25 -8.46
N GLY A 22 13.92 3.29 -7.51
CA GLY A 22 13.77 4.40 -6.57
C GLY A 22 15.07 4.68 -5.80
N ARG A 23 15.36 5.97 -5.54
CA ARG A 23 16.49 6.41 -4.72
C ARG A 23 15.99 6.93 -3.38
N LYS A 24 16.71 6.61 -2.30
CA LYS A 24 16.38 7.17 -0.99
C LYS A 24 16.51 8.68 -1.02
N ILE A 25 15.54 9.36 -0.40
CA ILE A 25 15.54 10.80 -0.20
C ILE A 25 16.45 11.10 0.99
N GLU A 26 17.41 12.03 0.80
CA GLU A 26 18.28 12.46 1.87
C GLU A 26 17.49 13.24 2.94
N ASN A 27 17.91 13.12 4.19
CA ASN A 27 17.33 13.83 5.35
C ASN A 27 15.84 13.54 5.63
N ILE A 28 15.26 12.48 5.07
CA ILE A 28 13.93 12.05 5.49
C ILE A 28 14.03 11.34 6.85
N PRO A 29 13.17 11.65 7.83
CA PRO A 29 13.22 11.00 9.14
C PRO A 29 13.01 9.49 9.05
N THR A 30 13.81 8.74 9.82
CA THR A 30 13.70 7.26 9.90
C THR A 30 13.65 6.78 11.35
N PRO A 31 12.95 5.69 11.67
CA PRO A 31 12.10 4.90 10.75
C PRO A 31 10.89 5.69 10.25
N LEU A 32 10.49 5.44 8.98
CA LEU A 32 9.39 6.11 8.32
C LEU A 32 8.27 5.15 7.97
N VAL A 33 7.07 5.44 8.43
CA VAL A 33 5.82 4.81 7.96
C VAL A 33 5.26 5.65 6.81
N LEU A 34 5.03 5.02 5.66
CA LEU A 34 4.45 5.67 4.48
C LEU A 34 3.02 5.21 4.27
N SER A 35 2.12 6.17 4.01
CA SER A 35 0.74 5.91 3.60
C SER A 35 0.42 6.73 2.36
N VAL A 36 -0.04 6.11 1.29
CA VAL A 36 -0.32 6.78 0.02
C VAL A 36 -1.75 6.48 -0.43
N GLY A 37 -2.49 7.51 -0.79
CA GLY A 37 -3.85 7.36 -1.30
C GLY A 37 -4.67 8.64 -1.19
N ASN A 38 -5.79 8.69 -1.89
CA ASN A 38 -6.73 9.80 -1.77
C ASN A 38 -7.15 10.01 -0.30
N LEU A 39 -7.22 11.26 0.12
CA LEU A 39 -7.67 11.60 1.47
C LEU A 39 -9.20 11.58 1.53
N VAL A 40 -9.73 10.37 1.61
CA VAL A 40 -11.17 10.08 1.71
C VAL A 40 -11.40 9.06 2.85
N LYS A 41 -12.63 9.00 3.37
CA LYS A 41 -12.96 8.16 4.53
C LYS A 41 -12.68 6.67 4.30
N GLU A 42 -12.86 6.20 3.08
CA GLU A 42 -12.66 4.80 2.68
C GLU A 42 -11.20 4.36 2.80
N LYS A 43 -10.25 5.28 2.59
CA LYS A 43 -8.81 5.04 2.77
C LYS A 43 -8.37 5.04 4.24
N ASN A 44 -9.18 5.62 5.13
CA ASN A 44 -9.03 5.58 6.58
C ASN A 44 -7.62 5.94 7.10
N HIS A 45 -7.04 7.03 6.57
CA HIS A 45 -5.75 7.54 7.07
C HIS A 45 -5.80 7.92 8.56
N GLU A 46 -6.99 8.18 9.12
CA GLU A 46 -7.16 8.37 10.57
C GLU A 46 -6.67 7.17 11.37
N CYS A 47 -6.94 5.95 10.90
CA CYS A 47 -6.45 4.73 11.56
C CYS A 47 -4.92 4.74 11.65
N ILE A 48 -4.23 5.12 10.57
CA ILE A 48 -2.77 5.21 10.54
C ILE A 48 -2.27 6.33 11.46
N ILE A 49 -2.89 7.53 11.43
CA ILE A 49 -2.52 8.63 12.33
C ILE A 49 -2.58 8.19 13.79
N ARG A 50 -3.67 7.53 14.20
CA ARG A 50 -3.84 7.04 15.58
C ARG A 50 -2.88 5.90 15.92
N ALA A 51 -2.54 5.04 14.97
CA ALA A 51 -1.57 3.97 15.13
C ALA A 51 -0.15 4.50 15.42
N MET A 52 0.18 5.72 14.96
CA MET A 52 1.48 6.34 15.21
C MET A 52 1.68 6.82 16.66
N LYS A 53 0.63 6.83 17.47
CA LYS A 53 0.74 7.21 18.88
C LYS A 53 1.68 6.24 19.60
N ASN A 54 2.66 6.80 20.32
CA ASN A 54 3.68 6.05 21.06
C ASN A 54 4.60 5.14 20.19
N LEU A 55 4.52 5.20 18.85
CA LEU A 55 5.56 4.63 18.00
C LEU A 55 6.78 5.54 17.93
N ASP A 56 7.97 4.97 18.02
CA ASP A 56 9.22 5.70 17.76
C ASP A 56 9.52 5.67 16.25
N ALA A 57 8.70 6.40 15.51
CA ALA A 57 8.76 6.49 14.04
C ALA A 57 8.09 7.77 13.57
N HIS A 58 8.44 8.20 12.38
CA HIS A 58 7.74 9.27 11.64
C HIS A 58 6.72 8.68 10.68
N CYS A 59 5.73 9.48 10.28
CA CYS A 59 4.74 9.07 9.29
C CYS A 59 4.58 10.14 8.23
N LEU A 60 4.61 9.72 6.97
CA LEU A 60 4.30 10.56 5.83
C LEU A 60 3.06 10.02 5.13
N ILE A 61 2.04 10.87 5.04
CA ILE A 61 0.83 10.60 4.29
C ILE A 61 0.88 11.41 3.00
N ILE A 62 0.76 10.73 1.85
CA ILE A 62 0.80 11.37 0.54
C ILE A 62 -0.56 11.25 -0.12
N GLY A 63 -1.21 12.37 -0.41
CA GLY A 63 -2.47 12.37 -1.12
C GLY A 63 -3.29 13.65 -1.01
N LYS A 64 -4.34 13.71 -1.83
CA LYS A 64 -5.34 14.77 -1.86
C LYS A 64 -6.72 14.25 -1.55
N GLY A 65 -7.60 15.07 -1.00
CA GLY A 65 -9.00 14.74 -0.82
C GLY A 65 -9.71 15.56 0.26
N ASN A 66 -11.00 15.34 0.36
CA ASN A 66 -11.90 16.13 1.23
C ASN A 66 -11.64 15.92 2.72
N ASP A 67 -10.89 14.88 3.07
CA ASP A 67 -10.62 14.51 4.46
C ASP A 67 -9.40 15.24 5.05
N TYR A 68 -8.67 16.03 4.24
CA TYR A 68 -7.42 16.69 4.63
C TYR A 68 -7.56 17.49 5.93
N GLU A 69 -8.52 18.41 6.00
CA GLU A 69 -8.69 19.28 7.17
C GLU A 69 -9.08 18.48 8.42
N ARG A 70 -9.90 17.43 8.25
CA ARG A 70 -10.28 16.56 9.37
C ARG A 70 -9.06 15.80 9.90
N LEU A 71 -8.22 15.27 9.01
CA LEU A 71 -7.00 14.56 9.38
C LEU A 71 -6.00 15.48 10.08
N GLN A 72 -5.84 16.71 9.61
CA GLN A 72 -4.99 17.72 10.28
C GLN A 72 -5.47 18.01 11.72
N LYS A 73 -6.78 18.17 11.93
CA LYS A 73 -7.36 18.34 13.27
C LYS A 73 -7.10 17.14 14.19
N ILE A 74 -7.10 15.92 13.64
CA ILE A 74 -6.76 14.71 14.40
C ILE A 74 -5.28 14.71 14.79
N ILE A 75 -4.38 15.03 13.89
CA ILE A 75 -2.94 15.15 14.16
C ILE A 75 -2.69 16.16 15.28
N GLU A 76 -3.36 17.31 15.26
CA GLU A 76 -3.28 18.32 16.30
C GLU A 76 -3.80 17.82 17.66
N LYS A 77 -5.01 17.26 17.66
CA LYS A 77 -5.66 16.72 18.87
C LYS A 77 -4.82 15.63 19.53
N GLU A 78 -4.21 14.75 18.74
CA GLU A 78 -3.35 13.66 19.24
C GLU A 78 -1.92 14.13 19.55
N LYS A 79 -1.60 15.42 19.30
CA LYS A 79 -0.26 16.03 19.51
C LYS A 79 0.85 15.35 18.70
N LEU A 80 0.56 15.02 17.45
CA LEU A 80 1.46 14.27 16.54
C LEU A 80 2.10 15.14 15.44
N LYS A 81 2.00 16.48 15.50
CA LYS A 81 2.53 17.41 14.47
C LYS A 81 4.03 17.26 14.21
N ASN A 82 4.79 16.85 15.19
CA ASN A 82 6.23 16.63 15.08
C ASN A 82 6.61 15.26 14.51
N LYS A 83 5.65 14.37 14.32
CA LYS A 83 5.85 13.00 13.83
C LYS A 83 5.14 12.70 12.52
N ILE A 84 4.05 13.40 12.22
CA ILE A 84 3.21 13.12 11.06
C ILE A 84 3.13 14.34 10.16
N GLU A 85 3.41 14.12 8.90
CA GLU A 85 3.24 15.10 7.84
C GLU A 85 2.24 14.56 6.80
N ILE A 86 1.37 15.44 6.32
CA ILE A 86 0.53 15.16 5.15
C ILE A 86 1.01 16.08 4.04
N ILE A 87 1.49 15.50 2.96
CA ILE A 87 1.86 16.24 1.76
C ILE A 87 0.87 15.96 0.65
N ASP A 88 0.73 16.94 -0.22
CA ASP A 88 -0.10 16.85 -1.40
C ASP A 88 0.45 15.79 -2.38
N SER A 89 -0.14 15.66 -3.54
CA SER A 89 0.31 14.70 -4.55
C SER A 89 1.76 14.93 -4.96
N ILE A 90 2.48 13.83 -5.12
CA ILE A 90 3.82 13.80 -5.68
C ILE A 90 3.72 13.41 -7.16
N PRO A 91 4.51 14.02 -8.07
CA PRO A 91 4.59 13.55 -9.44
C PRO A 91 4.90 12.05 -9.50
N HIS A 92 4.15 11.32 -10.34
CA HIS A 92 4.25 9.87 -10.40
C HIS A 92 5.68 9.35 -10.65
N ASN A 93 6.47 10.10 -11.40
CA ASN A 93 7.89 9.78 -11.65
C ASN A 93 8.84 10.08 -10.48
N LYS A 94 8.32 10.51 -9.33
CA LYS A 94 9.11 10.79 -8.10
C LYS A 94 8.62 9.97 -6.91
N ILE A 95 7.42 9.42 -6.98
CA ILE A 95 6.78 8.73 -5.83
C ILE A 95 7.59 7.51 -5.37
N GLN A 96 8.27 6.80 -6.30
CA GLN A 96 9.11 5.64 -6.00
C GLN A 96 10.22 5.95 -5.00
N ASN A 97 10.71 7.20 -4.96
CA ASN A 97 11.74 7.61 -4.01
C ASN A 97 11.23 7.63 -2.56
N TYR A 98 9.95 7.97 -2.37
CA TYR A 98 9.30 7.93 -1.06
C TYR A 98 9.10 6.50 -0.59
N TYR A 99 8.63 5.60 -1.46
CA TYR A 99 8.56 4.18 -1.15
C TYR A 99 9.92 3.63 -0.76
N LYS A 100 10.99 3.98 -1.49
CA LYS A 100 12.36 3.51 -1.22
C LYS A 100 12.95 4.08 0.07
N SER A 101 12.44 5.21 0.55
CA SER A 101 12.89 5.86 1.78
C SER A 101 12.16 5.36 3.02
N ALA A 102 11.00 4.74 2.84
CA ALA A 102 10.18 4.25 3.94
C ALA A 102 10.70 2.95 4.53
N SER A 103 10.30 2.68 5.78
CA SER A 103 10.58 1.44 6.51
C SER A 103 9.40 0.47 6.48
N VAL A 104 8.17 1.00 6.45
CA VAL A 104 6.91 0.24 6.39
C VAL A 104 5.88 1.04 5.59
N PHE A 105 5.12 0.38 4.74
CA PHE A 105 3.92 0.92 4.14
C PHE A 105 2.69 0.48 4.95
N ALA A 106 1.77 1.40 5.21
CA ALA A 106 0.54 1.09 5.92
C ALA A 106 -0.65 1.83 5.31
N LEU A 107 -1.73 1.12 5.00
CA LEU A 107 -2.97 1.70 4.47
C LEU A 107 -4.18 0.92 4.99
N ALA A 108 -5.09 1.59 5.69
CA ALA A 108 -6.25 0.98 6.36
C ALA A 108 -7.54 1.08 5.52
N TYR A 109 -7.43 0.97 4.20
CA TYR A 109 -8.55 1.08 3.25
C TYR A 109 -9.70 0.12 3.53
N ASP A 110 -10.85 0.34 2.91
CA ASP A 110 -12.00 -0.54 3.04
C ASP A 110 -11.99 -1.63 1.95
N PRO A 111 -11.69 -2.91 2.29
CA PRO A 111 -11.63 -4.00 1.32
C PRO A 111 -13.00 -4.41 0.76
N GLU A 112 -14.12 -3.93 1.34
CA GLU A 112 -15.44 -4.14 0.78
C GLU A 112 -15.76 -3.17 -0.37
N LEU A 113 -15.10 -2.02 -0.40
CA LEU A 113 -15.30 -0.96 -1.38
C LEU A 113 -14.22 -0.92 -2.46
N GLU A 114 -13.05 -1.45 -2.15
CA GLU A 114 -11.90 -1.42 -3.05
C GLU A 114 -11.14 -2.76 -3.00
N GLY A 115 -10.78 -3.28 -4.16
CA GLY A 115 -9.86 -4.41 -4.24
C GLY A 115 -8.45 -4.01 -3.83
N LEU A 116 -7.41 -4.64 -4.42
CA LEU A 116 -6.03 -4.32 -4.10
C LEU A 116 -5.64 -2.92 -4.65
N PRO A 117 -5.39 -1.91 -3.79
CA PRO A 117 -5.06 -0.55 -4.24
C PRO A 117 -3.70 -0.48 -4.93
N MET A 118 -3.58 0.37 -5.97
CA MET A 118 -2.29 0.61 -6.64
C MET A 118 -1.14 0.94 -5.68
N PRO A 119 -1.29 1.81 -4.65
CA PRO A 119 -0.21 2.09 -3.70
C PRO A 119 0.33 0.86 -2.95
N VAL A 120 -0.48 -0.19 -2.77
CA VAL A 120 -0.02 -1.45 -2.18
C VAL A 120 0.90 -2.19 -3.16
N ILE A 121 0.52 -2.25 -4.44
CA ILE A 121 1.35 -2.88 -5.49
C ILE A 121 2.66 -2.11 -5.69
N GLU A 122 2.61 -0.78 -5.64
CA GLU A 122 3.77 0.11 -5.71
C GLU A 122 4.74 -0.12 -4.54
N ALA A 123 4.20 -0.27 -3.32
CA ALA A 123 4.98 -0.62 -2.13
C ALA A 123 5.65 -2.00 -2.26
N MET A 124 4.92 -3.01 -2.79
CA MET A 124 5.48 -4.33 -3.07
C MET A 124 6.65 -4.26 -4.06
N ALA A 125 6.46 -3.56 -5.18
CA ALA A 125 7.48 -3.41 -6.21
C ALA A 125 8.73 -2.68 -5.71
N SER A 126 8.56 -1.83 -4.69
CA SER A 126 9.66 -1.14 -4.00
C SER A 126 10.35 -2.02 -2.93
N GLY A 127 9.83 -3.21 -2.65
CA GLY A 127 10.32 -4.11 -1.60
C GLY A 127 10.04 -3.61 -0.19
N LEU A 128 8.98 -2.84 0.00
CA LEU A 128 8.61 -2.28 1.29
C LEU A 128 7.71 -3.25 2.06
N PRO A 129 7.99 -3.58 3.33
CA PRO A 129 7.07 -4.32 4.19
C PRO A 129 5.72 -3.61 4.32
N ILE A 130 4.63 -4.36 4.30
CA ILE A 130 3.28 -3.82 4.15
C ILE A 130 2.36 -4.28 5.26
N VAL A 131 1.55 -3.35 5.81
CA VAL A 131 0.43 -3.62 6.70
C VAL A 131 -0.86 -3.10 6.04
N ILE A 132 -1.80 -4.01 5.78
CA ILE A 132 -3.11 -3.71 5.17
C ILE A 132 -4.23 -4.47 5.90
N PRO A 133 -5.50 -4.08 5.71
CA PRO A 133 -6.63 -4.81 6.27
C PRO A 133 -6.73 -6.24 5.75
N PHE A 134 -7.34 -7.13 6.55
CA PHE A 134 -7.80 -8.42 6.04
C PHE A 134 -8.67 -8.21 4.82
N GLN A 135 -8.40 -9.02 3.79
CA GLN A 135 -9.17 -8.99 2.56
C GLN A 135 -10.48 -9.75 2.74
N LYS A 136 -11.46 -9.45 1.90
CA LYS A 136 -12.69 -10.23 1.82
C LYS A 136 -12.38 -11.69 1.56
N GLU A 137 -13.14 -12.59 2.15
CA GLU A 137 -13.00 -14.03 1.96
C GLU A 137 -12.95 -14.40 0.47
N GLY A 138 -11.90 -15.10 0.07
CA GLY A 138 -11.64 -15.47 -1.32
C GLY A 138 -10.94 -14.42 -2.18
N PHE A 139 -10.49 -13.29 -1.59
CA PHE A 139 -9.82 -12.19 -2.30
C PHE A 139 -8.46 -11.82 -1.68
N SER A 140 -7.79 -12.76 -1.05
CA SER A 140 -6.43 -12.52 -0.51
C SER A 140 -5.37 -12.31 -1.61
N ASP A 141 -5.71 -12.59 -2.86
CA ASP A 141 -4.84 -12.43 -4.05
C ASP A 141 -3.47 -13.15 -3.92
N GLY A 142 -3.36 -14.12 -3.01
CA GLY A 142 -2.11 -14.83 -2.71
C GLY A 142 -1.07 -13.94 -2.03
N LEU A 143 -1.53 -13.00 -1.17
CA LEU A 143 -0.69 -12.05 -0.46
C LEU A 143 -0.22 -12.54 0.91
N GLU A 144 -0.67 -13.71 1.37
CA GLU A 144 -0.57 -14.18 2.75
C GLU A 144 0.86 -14.17 3.31
N ASN A 145 1.85 -14.38 2.44
CA ASN A 145 3.26 -14.37 2.84
C ASN A 145 3.97 -13.05 2.53
N SER A 146 3.31 -12.11 1.87
CA SER A 146 3.93 -10.89 1.36
C SER A 146 3.52 -9.64 2.13
N VAL A 147 2.41 -9.70 2.87
CA VAL A 147 1.90 -8.58 3.65
C VAL A 147 1.50 -9.06 5.06
N VAL A 148 1.45 -8.13 5.99
CA VAL A 148 0.82 -8.36 7.30
C VAL A 148 -0.61 -7.89 7.23
N PHE A 149 -1.55 -8.83 7.34
CA PHE A 149 -2.95 -8.51 7.46
C PHE A 149 -3.28 -8.04 8.88
N SER A 150 -4.14 -7.06 8.99
CA SER A 150 -4.52 -6.40 10.24
C SER A 150 -6.01 -6.18 10.33
N GLU A 151 -6.56 -6.26 11.54
CA GLU A 151 -7.87 -5.68 11.81
C GLU A 151 -7.84 -4.17 11.50
N ARG A 152 -8.93 -3.64 10.99
CA ARG A 152 -9.04 -2.24 10.53
C ARG A 152 -9.22 -1.27 11.71
N ASN A 153 -8.35 -1.38 12.71
CA ASN A 153 -8.31 -0.51 13.88
C ASN A 153 -6.88 -0.07 14.21
N SER A 154 -6.74 1.07 14.85
CA SER A 154 -5.45 1.69 15.12
C SER A 154 -4.55 0.93 16.08
N VAL A 155 -5.12 0.09 16.96
CA VAL A 155 -4.33 -0.70 17.91
C VAL A 155 -3.61 -1.82 17.19
N GLU A 156 -4.32 -2.56 16.33
CA GLU A 156 -3.73 -3.65 15.57
C GLU A 156 -2.75 -3.13 14.52
N PHE A 157 -3.04 -2.03 13.84
CA PHE A 157 -2.08 -1.38 12.95
C PHE A 157 -0.81 -0.95 13.70
N HIS A 158 -0.94 -0.36 14.90
CA HIS A 158 0.19 -0.02 15.76
C HIS A 158 1.05 -1.26 16.06
N ASN A 159 0.43 -2.34 16.55
CA ASN A 159 1.13 -3.57 16.94
C ASN A 159 1.87 -4.19 15.75
N ASN A 160 1.22 -4.25 14.59
CA ASN A 160 1.80 -4.83 13.37
C ASN A 160 2.94 -3.96 12.80
N ILE A 161 2.78 -2.64 12.76
CA ILE A 161 3.85 -1.72 12.34
C ILE A 161 5.04 -1.85 13.30
N LYS A 162 4.79 -1.80 14.62
CA LYS A 162 5.83 -1.95 15.63
C LYS A 162 6.59 -3.26 15.49
N LYS A 163 5.89 -4.38 15.32
CA LYS A 163 6.50 -5.70 15.09
C LYS A 163 7.47 -5.72 13.91
N ILE A 164 7.12 -5.05 12.81
CA ILE A 164 7.99 -4.96 11.62
C ILE A 164 9.20 -4.08 11.91
N LEU A 165 9.02 -2.92 12.56
CA LEU A 165 10.08 -1.98 12.86
C LEU A 165 11.09 -2.54 13.87
N ASP A 166 10.63 -3.29 14.87
CA ASP A 166 11.47 -3.85 15.92
C ASP A 166 12.18 -5.16 15.51
N ASN A 167 11.81 -5.77 14.37
CA ASN A 167 12.35 -7.07 13.95
C ASN A 167 12.86 -7.04 12.51
N GLN A 168 14.18 -6.88 12.37
CA GLN A 168 14.86 -6.85 11.08
C GLN A 168 14.66 -8.12 10.23
N ASN A 169 14.57 -9.30 10.86
CA ASN A 169 14.35 -10.55 10.12
C ASN A 169 12.97 -10.59 9.48
N ILE A 170 11.94 -10.20 10.24
CA ILE A 170 10.55 -10.10 9.70
C ILE A 170 10.51 -9.06 8.58
N SER A 171 11.11 -7.89 8.80
CA SER A 171 11.16 -6.82 7.80
C SER A 171 11.85 -7.29 6.51
N HIS A 172 12.97 -7.98 6.62
CA HIS A 172 13.73 -8.50 5.48
C HIS A 172 12.96 -9.60 4.72
N GLU A 173 12.35 -10.54 5.43
CA GLU A 173 11.53 -11.61 4.84
C GLU A 173 10.35 -11.03 4.07
N LEU A 174 9.59 -10.12 4.68
CA LEU A 174 8.48 -9.43 4.03
C LEU A 174 8.94 -8.66 2.78
N SER A 175 10.09 -7.98 2.85
CA SER A 175 10.66 -7.25 1.72
C SER A 175 10.91 -8.17 0.52
N ILE A 176 11.55 -9.32 0.74
CA ILE A 176 11.81 -10.33 -0.31
C ILE A 176 10.49 -10.85 -0.89
N ASN A 177 9.54 -11.20 -0.02
CA ASN A 177 8.26 -11.73 -0.43
C ASN A 177 7.45 -10.71 -1.22
N CYS A 178 7.46 -9.42 -0.83
CA CYS A 178 6.86 -8.32 -1.58
C CYS A 178 7.43 -8.21 -3.00
N ILE A 179 8.76 -8.20 -3.13
CA ILE A 179 9.42 -8.13 -4.45
C ILE A 179 9.05 -9.34 -5.32
N ASN A 180 9.01 -10.54 -4.74
CA ASN A 180 8.64 -11.72 -5.50
C ASN A 180 7.18 -11.69 -5.95
N LYS A 181 6.28 -11.30 -5.04
CA LYS A 181 4.84 -11.20 -5.34
C LYS A 181 4.53 -10.10 -6.34
N SER A 182 5.26 -8.98 -6.32
CA SER A 182 5.04 -7.87 -7.24
C SER A 182 5.20 -8.26 -8.72
N LYS A 183 5.96 -9.32 -9.01
CA LYS A 183 6.14 -9.84 -10.38
C LYS A 183 4.82 -10.28 -11.02
N ASP A 184 3.84 -10.70 -10.22
CA ASP A 184 2.51 -11.09 -10.72
C ASP A 184 1.73 -9.89 -11.29
N PHE A 185 2.15 -8.66 -10.95
CA PHE A 185 1.55 -7.40 -11.38
C PHE A 185 2.36 -6.68 -12.46
N ASP A 186 3.43 -7.30 -12.98
CA ASP A 186 4.27 -6.71 -14.04
C ASP A 186 3.41 -6.39 -15.27
N GLU A 187 3.51 -5.15 -15.75
CA GLU A 187 2.75 -4.70 -16.92
C GLU A 187 2.93 -5.62 -18.13
N LYS A 188 4.15 -6.13 -18.37
CA LYS A 188 4.44 -7.04 -19.48
C LYS A 188 3.69 -8.37 -19.38
N ILE A 189 3.54 -8.88 -18.15
CA ILE A 189 2.79 -10.13 -17.90
C ILE A 189 1.30 -9.88 -18.06
N ILE A 190 0.79 -8.81 -17.47
CA ILE A 190 -0.64 -8.47 -17.52
C ILE A 190 -1.09 -8.12 -18.93
N GLU A 191 -0.32 -7.32 -19.69
CA GLU A 191 -0.62 -6.97 -21.08
C GLU A 191 -0.65 -8.20 -22.00
N LYS A 192 0.31 -9.12 -21.82
CA LYS A 192 0.30 -10.38 -22.57
C LYS A 192 -0.96 -11.19 -22.28
N ARG A 193 -1.33 -11.34 -21.02
CA ARG A 193 -2.53 -12.05 -20.60
C ARG A 193 -3.81 -11.39 -21.13
N GLU A 194 -3.89 -10.07 -21.09
CA GLU A 194 -4.99 -9.29 -21.63
C GLU A 194 -5.16 -9.55 -23.15
N ALA A 195 -4.06 -9.51 -23.91
CA ALA A 195 -4.06 -9.80 -25.34
C ALA A 195 -4.53 -11.24 -25.63
N GLU A 196 -4.10 -12.22 -24.83
CA GLU A 196 -4.55 -13.62 -24.96
C GLU A 196 -6.06 -13.77 -24.72
N ILE A 197 -6.62 -13.04 -23.75
CA ILE A 197 -8.07 -13.03 -23.47
C ILE A 197 -8.82 -12.45 -24.66
N TYR A 198 -8.39 -11.32 -25.24
CA TYR A 198 -9.02 -10.73 -26.40
C TYR A 198 -8.93 -11.65 -27.62
N ALA A 199 -7.79 -12.29 -27.89
CA ALA A 199 -7.64 -13.24 -28.99
C ALA A 199 -8.62 -14.41 -28.89
N LYS A 200 -8.81 -14.98 -27.68
CA LYS A 200 -9.80 -16.04 -27.45
C LYS A 200 -11.25 -15.60 -27.70
N LEU A 201 -11.58 -14.34 -27.39
CA LEU A 201 -12.92 -13.80 -27.61
C LEU A 201 -13.22 -13.57 -29.11
N ILE A 202 -12.22 -13.18 -29.91
CA ILE A 202 -12.36 -12.96 -31.36
C ILE A 202 -12.52 -14.31 -32.09
N GLN A 203 -11.80 -15.36 -31.67
CA GLN A 203 -11.89 -16.69 -32.28
C GLN A 203 -13.20 -17.42 -32.00
N LYS A 204 -13.99 -16.98 -31.01
CA LYS A 204 -15.30 -17.58 -30.67
C LYS A 204 -16.48 -16.97 -31.44
N LYS A 205 -16.23 -16.05 -32.37
CA LYS A 205 -17.18 -15.53 -33.34
C LYS A 205 -17.06 -16.28 -34.65
#